data_83040fee455a2776cd7874faedd3a720
#
_entry.id   83040fee455a2776cd7874faedd3a720
#
_cell.length_a   1.000
_cell.length_b   1.000
_cell.length_c   1.000
_cell.angle_alpha   90.00
_cell.angle_beta   90.00
_cell.angle_gamma   90.00
#
_symmetry.space_group_name_H-M   'P 1'
#
loop_
_entity.id
_entity.type
_entity.pdbx_description
1 polymer ?
#
loop_
_entity_poly.entity_id
_entity_poly.type
_entity_poly.pdbx_seq_one_letter_code
_entity_poly.pdbx_strand_id
1 'polypeptide(L)'
;MSKSKLVLMLVFCMIPIMSINAAEYRLGLSMHDVERRIEGGPALSIEKIFDRPDWWHPYAGRPHLGTHISLANNTHLLYAGSTWNLFQRGKFSGELAFGAALHSGEDEIKKDELGFGCSVNFREMIAFGYQIAENRVLQISAQHMSNGSLCDPNQGLTSVGLRLAWKIN
;
A
#
# COMPACT_ATOMS: atom_id res chain seq x y z
N MET A 1 19.89 -10.33 14.99
CA MET A 1 18.91 -9.28 14.66
C MET A 1 19.65 -8.16 13.94
N SER A 2 19.41 -7.97 12.66
CA SER A 2 20.04 -6.89 11.87
C SER A 2 19.60 -5.52 12.40
N LYS A 3 20.53 -4.56 12.44
CA LYS A 3 20.29 -3.19 12.92
C LYS A 3 19.18 -2.46 12.14
N SER A 4 18.87 -2.88 10.92
CA SER A 4 17.80 -2.36 10.08
C SER A 4 16.38 -2.68 10.61
N LYS A 5 16.19 -3.80 11.31
CA LYS A 5 14.88 -4.17 11.90
C LYS A 5 14.46 -3.29 13.09
N LEU A 6 15.40 -2.64 13.75
CA LEU A 6 15.15 -1.75 14.89
C LEU A 6 14.72 -0.34 14.46
N VAL A 7 15.17 0.14 13.30
CA VAL A 7 14.87 1.49 12.80
C VAL A 7 13.40 1.59 12.34
N LEU A 8 12.84 0.54 11.78
CA LEU A 8 11.43 0.51 11.34
C LEU A 8 10.46 0.63 12.52
N MET A 9 10.83 0.16 13.70
CA MET A 9 9.98 0.20 14.90
C MET A 9 9.97 1.59 15.58
N LEU A 10 11.01 2.38 15.41
CA LEU A 10 11.16 3.72 16.04
C LEU A 10 10.49 4.85 15.24
N VAL A 11 10.31 4.70 13.91
CA VAL A 11 9.62 5.71 13.09
C VAL A 11 8.11 5.75 13.37
N PHE A 12 7.54 4.67 13.91
CA PHE A 12 6.12 4.61 14.27
C PHE A 12 5.74 5.50 15.47
N CYS A 13 6.70 5.93 16.29
CA CYS A 13 6.43 6.68 17.52
C CYS A 13 6.48 8.20 17.38
N MET A 14 6.87 8.76 16.23
CA MET A 14 7.08 10.21 16.08
C MET A 14 6.24 10.88 14.98
N ILE A 15 5.16 10.25 14.51
CA ILE A 15 4.21 10.98 13.67
C ILE A 15 3.38 11.85 14.62
N PRO A 16 3.50 13.20 14.56
CA PRO A 16 2.62 14.05 15.34
C PRO A 16 1.18 13.67 14.98
N ILE A 17 0.35 13.44 15.97
CA ILE A 17 -1.10 13.24 15.81
C ILE A 17 -1.66 14.58 15.34
N MET A 18 -1.39 14.93 14.07
CA MET A 18 -2.23 15.89 13.39
C MET A 18 -3.60 15.25 13.32
N SER A 19 -4.60 15.87 13.89
CA SER A 19 -6.01 15.48 13.78
C SER A 19 -6.49 15.71 12.34
N ILE A 20 -5.89 14.98 11.39
CA ILE A 20 -6.38 14.88 10.03
C ILE A 20 -7.50 13.85 10.13
N ASN A 21 -8.74 14.31 10.03
CA ASN A 21 -9.89 13.43 10.05
C ASN A 21 -9.72 12.38 8.95
N ALA A 22 -9.85 11.10 9.32
CA ALA A 22 -9.79 10.04 8.35
C ALA A 22 -11.15 9.93 7.69
N ALA A 23 -11.20 10.15 6.38
CA ALA A 23 -12.41 9.95 5.60
C ALA A 23 -12.73 8.45 5.41
N GLU A 24 -11.73 7.57 5.46
CA GLU A 24 -11.91 6.16 5.12
C GLU A 24 -10.80 5.28 5.69
N TYR A 25 -11.17 4.08 6.17
CA TYR A 25 -10.22 3.00 6.48
C TYR A 25 -10.41 1.85 5.49
N ARG A 26 -9.34 1.09 5.27
CA ARG A 26 -9.33 -0.09 4.42
C ARG A 26 -8.58 -1.23 5.10
N LEU A 27 -9.19 -2.41 5.06
CA LEU A 27 -8.57 -3.66 5.48
C LEU A 27 -8.54 -4.60 4.28
N GLY A 28 -7.39 -5.17 3.96
CA GLY A 28 -7.22 -6.04 2.80
C GLY A 28 -6.55 -7.36 3.15
N LEU A 29 -6.95 -8.40 2.42
CA LEU A 29 -6.28 -9.71 2.38
C LEU A 29 -5.86 -9.98 0.94
N SER A 30 -4.61 -10.33 0.72
CA SER A 30 -4.04 -10.51 -0.62
C SER A 30 -3.08 -11.69 -0.69
N MET A 31 -2.82 -12.15 -1.90
CA MET A 31 -1.68 -13.00 -2.21
C MET A 31 -0.48 -12.09 -2.51
N HIS A 32 0.60 -12.32 -1.78
CA HIS A 32 1.88 -11.65 -1.90
C HIS A 32 2.69 -12.26 -3.03
N ASP A 33 3.44 -11.45 -3.78
CA ASP A 33 4.32 -11.86 -4.87
C ASP A 33 3.68 -12.84 -5.87
N VAL A 34 2.56 -12.43 -6.47
CA VAL A 34 1.84 -13.26 -7.45
C VAL A 34 2.59 -13.41 -8.78
N GLU A 35 3.52 -12.51 -9.07
CA GLU A 35 4.26 -12.46 -10.31
C GLU A 35 5.47 -13.40 -10.31
N ARG A 36 6.38 -13.25 -9.35
CA ARG A 36 7.63 -14.02 -9.29
C ARG A 36 7.50 -15.28 -8.46
N ARG A 37 6.63 -15.26 -7.46
CA ARG A 37 6.38 -16.37 -6.53
C ARG A 37 7.62 -16.80 -5.74
N ILE A 38 8.53 -15.87 -5.50
CA ILE A 38 9.72 -16.08 -4.65
C ILE A 38 9.30 -15.93 -3.19
N GLU A 39 8.55 -14.84 -2.89
CA GLU A 39 8.03 -14.54 -1.57
C GLU A 39 6.51 -14.76 -1.49
N GLY A 40 5.99 -15.79 -2.13
CA GLY A 40 4.56 -16.07 -2.17
C GLY A 40 3.94 -16.30 -0.80
N GLY A 41 2.61 -16.05 -0.67
CA GLY A 41 1.85 -16.32 0.53
C GLY A 41 0.78 -15.27 0.81
N PRO A 42 -0.01 -15.42 1.89
CA PRO A 42 -1.01 -14.44 2.27
C PRO A 42 -0.39 -13.20 2.90
N ALA A 43 -1.02 -12.05 2.68
CA ALA A 43 -0.64 -10.78 3.29
C ALA A 43 -1.87 -9.98 3.72
N LEU A 44 -1.73 -9.23 4.81
CA LEU A 44 -2.74 -8.33 5.36
C LEU A 44 -2.33 -6.88 5.07
N SER A 45 -3.27 -6.05 4.65
CA SER A 45 -3.05 -4.60 4.51
C SER A 45 -4.02 -3.81 5.36
N ILE A 46 -3.52 -2.72 5.93
CA ILE A 46 -4.31 -1.71 6.65
C ILE A 46 -3.94 -0.37 6.03
N GLU A 47 -4.93 0.39 5.61
CA GLU A 47 -4.73 1.69 4.97
C GLU A 47 -5.73 2.71 5.52
N LYS A 48 -5.27 3.92 5.73
CA LYS A 48 -6.05 5.08 6.11
C LYS A 48 -6.01 6.10 4.97
N ILE A 49 -7.17 6.51 4.49
CA ILE A 49 -7.32 7.59 3.52
C ILE A 49 -7.80 8.82 4.28
N PHE A 50 -7.12 9.93 4.07
CA PHE A 50 -7.44 11.20 4.69
C PHE A 50 -8.33 12.04 3.78
N ASP A 51 -9.09 12.96 4.37
CA ASP A 51 -9.70 14.03 3.61
C ASP A 51 -8.62 14.89 2.96
N ARG A 52 -8.95 15.43 1.79
CA ARG A 52 -8.03 16.31 1.10
C ARG A 52 -7.95 17.64 1.86
N PRO A 53 -6.75 18.03 2.36
CA PRO A 53 -6.58 19.34 2.98
C PRO A 53 -6.83 20.47 1.99
N ASP A 54 -7.32 21.63 2.45
CA ASP A 54 -7.63 22.78 1.58
C ASP A 54 -6.41 23.31 0.79
N TRP A 55 -5.21 23.20 1.39
CA TRP A 55 -3.94 23.58 0.77
C TRP A 55 -3.39 22.55 -0.23
N TRP A 56 -3.99 21.33 -0.29
CA TRP A 56 -3.56 20.26 -1.18
C TRP A 56 -4.06 20.52 -2.60
N HIS A 57 -3.17 20.37 -3.58
CA HIS A 57 -3.53 20.66 -4.97
C HIS A 57 -4.77 19.83 -5.40
N PRO A 58 -5.78 20.42 -6.08
CA PRO A 58 -7.03 19.73 -6.43
C PRO A 58 -6.85 18.41 -7.17
N TYR A 59 -5.80 18.28 -7.98
CA TYR A 59 -5.48 17.07 -8.75
C TYR A 59 -4.55 16.09 -8.03
N ALA A 60 -4.10 16.39 -6.82
CA ALA A 60 -3.15 15.54 -6.08
C ALA A 60 -3.77 14.30 -5.43
N GLY A 61 -5.08 14.10 -5.55
CA GLY A 61 -5.80 12.99 -4.94
C GLY A 61 -5.98 13.16 -3.42
N ARG A 62 -6.50 12.13 -2.74
CA ARG A 62 -6.63 12.07 -1.28
C ARG A 62 -5.36 11.44 -0.69
N PRO A 63 -4.73 12.05 0.31
CA PRO A 63 -3.56 11.44 0.96
C PRO A 63 -3.91 10.09 1.58
N HIS A 64 -2.96 9.14 1.53
CA HIS A 64 -3.09 7.87 2.21
C HIS A 64 -1.80 7.48 2.96
N LEU A 65 -1.98 6.67 3.99
CA LEU A 65 -0.91 6.00 4.73
C LEU A 65 -1.36 4.57 5.00
N GLY A 66 -0.48 3.60 4.78
CA GLY A 66 -0.83 2.21 5.00
C GLY A 66 0.36 1.30 5.19
N THR A 67 0.05 0.06 5.54
CA THR A 67 1.02 -1.02 5.66
C THR A 67 0.50 -2.27 4.94
N HIS A 68 1.44 -3.07 4.44
CA HIS A 68 1.19 -4.39 3.87
C HIS A 68 2.12 -5.38 4.55
N ILE A 69 1.55 -6.34 5.26
CA ILE A 69 2.26 -7.25 6.15
C ILE A 69 2.14 -8.66 5.59
N SER A 70 3.24 -9.25 5.14
CA SER A 70 3.29 -10.67 4.77
C SER A 70 3.04 -11.53 6.01
N LEU A 71 2.13 -12.50 5.89
CA LEU A 71 1.85 -13.49 6.93
C LEU A 71 2.75 -14.75 6.80
N ALA A 72 3.54 -14.80 5.73
CA ALA A 72 4.53 -15.87 5.48
C ALA A 72 5.97 -15.45 5.84
N ASN A 73 6.14 -14.39 6.66
CA ASN A 73 7.43 -13.84 7.11
C ASN A 73 8.34 -13.33 5.98
N ASN A 74 7.75 -12.87 4.88
CA ASN A 74 8.40 -12.24 3.73
C ASN A 74 8.44 -10.71 3.88
N THR A 75 8.69 -9.99 2.79
CA THR A 75 8.77 -8.53 2.77
C THR A 75 7.49 -7.85 3.27
N HIS A 76 7.64 -6.90 4.19
CA HIS A 76 6.61 -6.00 4.67
C HIS A 76 6.78 -4.62 4.05
N LEU A 77 5.68 -3.87 3.89
CA LEU A 77 5.70 -2.50 3.38
C LEU A 77 5.05 -1.52 4.37
N LEU A 78 5.65 -0.34 4.48
CA LEU A 78 5.02 0.87 4.99
C LEU A 78 4.98 1.88 3.85
N TYR A 79 3.80 2.41 3.52
CA TYR A 79 3.65 3.26 2.34
C TYR A 79 2.78 4.47 2.59
N ALA A 80 3.05 5.54 1.82
CA ALA A 80 2.26 6.75 1.79
C ALA A 80 2.18 7.31 0.37
N GLY A 81 1.11 8.05 0.07
CA GLY A 81 0.92 8.62 -1.26
C GLY A 81 -0.45 9.27 -1.43
N SER A 82 -0.94 9.24 -2.65
CA SER A 82 -2.25 9.78 -3.03
C SER A 82 -3.12 8.73 -3.70
N THR A 83 -4.43 8.84 -3.48
CA THR A 83 -5.47 7.99 -4.09
C THR A 83 -6.44 8.85 -4.88
N TRP A 84 -6.73 8.47 -6.10
CA TRP A 84 -7.67 9.11 -7.02
C TRP A 84 -8.86 8.21 -7.30
N ASN A 85 -10.06 8.78 -7.26
CA ASN A 85 -11.24 8.13 -7.82
C ASN A 85 -11.23 8.34 -9.34
N LEU A 86 -11.15 7.25 -10.10
CA LEU A 86 -11.18 7.29 -11.57
C LEU A 86 -12.62 7.43 -12.09
N PHE A 87 -13.54 6.73 -11.44
CA PHE A 87 -14.97 6.81 -11.74
C PHE A 87 -15.82 6.31 -10.57
N GLN A 88 -17.09 6.76 -10.58
CA GLN A 88 -18.19 6.24 -9.76
C GLN A 88 -19.43 6.13 -10.63
N ARG A 89 -19.95 4.91 -10.80
CA ARG A 89 -21.17 4.65 -11.59
C ARG A 89 -22.10 3.72 -10.81
N GLY A 90 -23.18 4.27 -10.24
CA GLY A 90 -24.06 3.54 -9.34
C GLY A 90 -23.26 2.94 -8.17
N LYS A 91 -23.30 1.62 -8.03
CA LYS A 91 -22.58 0.91 -6.97
C LYS A 91 -21.12 0.57 -7.34
N PHE A 92 -20.68 0.81 -8.57
CA PHE A 92 -19.33 0.50 -9.04
C PHE A 92 -18.41 1.71 -8.95
N SER A 93 -17.16 1.47 -8.56
CA SER A 93 -16.10 2.47 -8.49
C SER A 93 -14.78 1.95 -9.03
N GLY A 94 -13.94 2.85 -9.50
CA GLY A 94 -12.55 2.57 -9.86
C GLY A 94 -11.62 3.56 -9.18
N GLU A 95 -10.47 3.08 -8.72
CA GLU A 95 -9.47 3.87 -8.02
C GLU A 95 -8.07 3.57 -8.53
N LEU A 96 -7.23 4.59 -8.47
CA LEU A 96 -5.79 4.53 -8.67
C LEU A 96 -5.10 5.09 -7.44
N ALA A 97 -4.01 4.48 -7.00
CA ALA A 97 -3.13 5.08 -6.00
C ALA A 97 -1.68 5.04 -6.48
N PHE A 98 -0.92 6.06 -6.09
CA PHE A 98 0.50 6.16 -6.34
C PHE A 98 1.20 6.81 -5.15
N GLY A 99 2.41 6.35 -4.84
CA GLY A 99 3.20 6.88 -3.75
C GLY A 99 4.54 6.21 -3.59
N ALA A 100 5.09 6.31 -2.39
CA ALA A 100 6.34 5.68 -2.00
C ALA A 100 6.09 4.60 -0.95
N ALA A 101 6.93 3.57 -0.95
CA ALA A 101 6.95 2.50 0.04
C ALA A 101 8.37 2.28 0.57
N LEU A 102 8.46 2.14 1.89
CA LEU A 102 9.59 1.54 2.58
C LEU A 102 9.32 0.04 2.72
N HIS A 103 10.33 -0.79 2.58
CA HIS A 103 10.20 -2.23 2.71
C HIS A 103 11.19 -2.83 3.72
N SER A 104 10.86 -4.01 4.23
CA SER A 104 11.74 -4.78 5.12
C SER A 104 12.56 -5.84 4.39
N GLY A 105 12.37 -5.96 3.07
CA GLY A 105 13.05 -6.92 2.22
C GLY A 105 14.49 -6.52 1.91
N GLU A 106 15.15 -7.30 1.08
CA GLU A 106 16.57 -7.15 0.79
C GLU A 106 16.83 -6.15 -0.35
N ASP A 107 17.93 -5.42 -0.26
CA ASP A 107 18.39 -4.55 -1.34
C ASP A 107 19.12 -5.35 -2.45
N GLU A 108 19.66 -6.54 -2.12
CA GLU A 108 20.35 -7.44 -3.05
C GLU A 108 19.53 -8.70 -3.32
N ILE A 109 19.77 -9.37 -4.45
CA ILE A 109 19.16 -10.67 -4.77
C ILE A 109 19.75 -11.74 -3.85
N LYS A 110 18.90 -12.42 -3.11
CA LYS A 110 19.26 -13.58 -2.31
C LYS A 110 18.45 -14.81 -2.74
N LYS A 111 18.88 -15.97 -2.28
CA LYS A 111 18.09 -17.18 -2.46
C LYS A 111 16.79 -17.05 -1.68
N ASP A 112 15.67 -17.29 -2.35
CA ASP A 112 14.32 -17.29 -1.77
C ASP A 112 13.84 -15.92 -1.22
N GLU A 113 14.52 -14.80 -1.59
CA GLU A 113 14.17 -13.44 -1.22
C GLU A 113 14.22 -12.51 -2.44
N LEU A 114 13.31 -11.52 -2.49
CA LEU A 114 13.31 -10.50 -3.53
C LEU A 114 14.36 -9.42 -3.26
N GLY A 115 15.09 -9.02 -4.30
CA GLY A 115 16.04 -7.90 -4.28
C GLY A 115 15.39 -6.63 -4.84
N PHE A 116 15.34 -5.57 -4.04
CA PHE A 116 14.64 -4.32 -4.40
C PHE A 116 15.58 -3.17 -4.77
N GLY A 117 16.88 -3.30 -4.55
CA GLY A 117 17.92 -2.34 -4.92
C GLY A 117 17.90 -1.03 -4.12
N CYS A 118 16.76 -0.42 -3.93
CA CYS A 118 16.56 0.79 -3.13
C CYS A 118 15.70 0.50 -1.91
N SER A 119 15.99 1.12 -0.76
CA SER A 119 15.19 1.01 0.47
C SER A 119 13.84 1.75 0.37
N VAL A 120 13.71 2.71 -0.55
CA VAL A 120 12.46 3.42 -0.87
C VAL A 120 12.11 3.16 -2.33
N ASN A 121 10.92 2.63 -2.56
CA ASN A 121 10.44 2.27 -3.89
C ASN A 121 9.13 3.01 -4.21
N PHE A 122 8.76 3.09 -5.48
CA PHE A 122 7.43 3.51 -5.91
C PHE A 122 6.42 2.42 -5.60
N ARG A 123 5.21 2.82 -5.27
CA ARG A 123 4.06 1.91 -5.13
C ARG A 123 2.90 2.45 -5.94
N GLU A 124 2.38 1.64 -6.83
CA GLU A 124 1.14 1.87 -7.56
C GLU A 124 0.08 0.83 -7.17
N MET A 125 -1.19 1.23 -7.26
CA MET A 125 -2.31 0.34 -6.99
C MET A 125 -3.51 0.75 -7.84
N ILE A 126 -4.20 -0.26 -8.37
CA ILE A 126 -5.51 -0.10 -8.99
C ILE A 126 -6.54 -0.93 -8.22
N ALA A 127 -7.76 -0.41 -8.07
CA ALA A 127 -8.85 -1.14 -7.45
C ALA A 127 -10.18 -0.90 -8.17
N PHE A 128 -11.01 -1.95 -8.17
CA PHE A 128 -12.40 -1.91 -8.60
C PHE A 128 -13.28 -2.26 -7.41
N GLY A 129 -14.24 -1.40 -7.12
CA GLY A 129 -15.11 -1.48 -5.96
C GLY A 129 -16.56 -1.72 -6.31
N TYR A 130 -17.25 -2.43 -5.41
CA TYR A 130 -18.70 -2.57 -5.40
C TYR A 130 -19.24 -2.16 -4.03
N GLN A 131 -20.16 -1.20 -4.02
CA GLN A 131 -20.80 -0.70 -2.79
C GLN A 131 -21.76 -1.75 -2.24
N ILE A 132 -21.42 -2.31 -1.09
CA ILE A 132 -22.20 -3.34 -0.38
C ILE A 132 -23.11 -2.77 0.69
N ALA A 133 -22.81 -1.57 1.20
CA ALA A 133 -23.64 -0.80 2.12
C ALA A 133 -23.40 0.71 1.91
N GLU A 134 -24.15 1.58 2.56
CA GLU A 134 -24.05 3.04 2.40
C GLU A 134 -22.62 3.56 2.59
N ASN A 135 -21.90 3.05 3.58
CA ASN A 135 -20.55 3.46 3.93
C ASN A 135 -19.48 2.36 3.71
N ARG A 136 -19.80 1.27 2.98
CA ARG A 136 -18.91 0.13 2.78
C ARG A 136 -18.79 -0.25 1.32
N VAL A 137 -17.55 -0.42 0.87
CA VAL A 137 -17.20 -0.87 -0.48
C VAL A 137 -16.30 -2.09 -0.39
N LEU A 138 -16.68 -3.18 -1.04
CA LEU A 138 -15.80 -4.32 -1.28
C LEU A 138 -15.01 -4.06 -2.57
N GLN A 139 -13.70 -4.21 -2.52
CA GLN A 139 -12.80 -3.92 -3.65
C GLN A 139 -11.97 -5.16 -3.99
N ILE A 140 -11.77 -5.42 -5.28
CA ILE A 140 -10.63 -6.20 -5.77
C ILE A 140 -9.51 -5.21 -6.10
N SER A 141 -8.27 -5.51 -5.72
CA SER A 141 -7.14 -4.63 -5.95
C SER A 141 -5.89 -5.38 -6.38
N ALA A 142 -5.09 -4.74 -7.22
CA ALA A 142 -3.73 -5.12 -7.54
C ALA A 142 -2.80 -3.97 -7.17
N GLN A 143 -1.70 -4.27 -6.47
CA GLN A 143 -0.64 -3.31 -6.16
C GLN A 143 0.70 -3.84 -6.65
N HIS A 144 1.56 -2.92 -7.04
CA HIS A 144 2.94 -3.20 -7.42
C HIS A 144 3.87 -2.24 -6.69
N MET A 145 5.05 -2.72 -6.31
CA MET A 145 6.14 -1.91 -5.78
C MET A 145 7.41 -2.20 -6.57
N SER A 146 8.09 -1.16 -7.01
CA SER A 146 9.39 -1.27 -7.70
C SER A 146 10.16 0.05 -7.58
N ASN A 147 11.47 0.00 -7.82
CA ASN A 147 12.29 1.22 -7.80
C ASN A 147 12.31 1.96 -9.15
N GLY A 148 11.56 1.51 -10.17
CA GLY A 148 11.55 2.12 -11.50
C GLY A 148 12.90 2.06 -12.22
N SER A 149 13.73 1.09 -11.88
CA SER A 149 15.11 0.93 -12.39
C SER A 149 16.07 2.05 -12.00
N LEU A 150 15.79 2.75 -10.89
CA LEU A 150 16.71 3.74 -10.31
C LEU A 150 17.85 3.08 -9.54
N CYS A 151 17.64 1.85 -9.06
CA CYS A 151 18.61 1.01 -8.37
C CYS A 151 18.65 -0.39 -8.99
N ASP A 152 19.76 -1.09 -8.80
CA ASP A 152 19.91 -2.50 -9.20
C ASP A 152 20.15 -3.35 -7.94
N PRO A 153 19.40 -4.44 -7.76
CA PRO A 153 18.35 -5.00 -8.63
C PRO A 153 16.98 -4.28 -8.53
N ASN A 154 16.07 -4.61 -9.45
CA ASN A 154 14.68 -4.15 -9.43
C ASN A 154 13.72 -5.32 -9.74
N GLN A 155 13.59 -6.25 -8.80
CA GLN A 155 12.71 -7.40 -9.01
C GLN A 155 11.22 -7.05 -8.86
N GLY A 156 10.90 -6.04 -8.06
CA GLY A 156 9.53 -5.61 -7.80
C GLY A 156 8.72 -6.62 -6.98
N LEU A 157 7.57 -6.17 -6.48
CA LEU A 157 6.64 -6.97 -5.68
C LEU A 157 5.20 -6.68 -6.11
N THR A 158 4.52 -7.69 -6.65
CA THR A 158 3.11 -7.58 -7.09
C THR A 158 2.21 -8.38 -6.17
N SER A 159 1.13 -7.77 -5.67
CA SER A 159 0.14 -8.42 -4.82
C SER A 159 -1.28 -8.15 -5.34
N VAL A 160 -2.14 -9.18 -5.27
CA VAL A 160 -3.56 -9.10 -5.69
C VAL A 160 -4.45 -9.60 -4.56
N GLY A 161 -5.55 -8.92 -4.29
CA GLY A 161 -6.43 -9.32 -3.20
C GLY A 161 -7.75 -8.56 -3.12
N LEU A 162 -8.45 -8.81 -2.02
CA LEU A 162 -9.70 -8.17 -1.67
C LEU A 162 -9.48 -7.17 -0.54
N ARG A 163 -10.21 -6.05 -0.59
CA ARG A 163 -10.21 -5.03 0.46
C ARG A 163 -11.62 -4.64 0.81
N LEU A 164 -11.86 -4.42 2.08
CA LEU A 164 -13.05 -3.75 2.59
C LEU A 164 -12.67 -2.31 2.93
N ALA A 165 -13.31 -1.37 2.27
CA ALA A 165 -13.22 0.06 2.55
C ALA A 165 -14.47 0.50 3.31
N TRP A 166 -14.30 1.33 4.36
CA TRP A 166 -15.42 1.94 5.08
C TRP A 166 -15.14 3.40 5.41
N LYS A 167 -16.14 4.23 5.12
CA LYS A 167 -16.12 5.66 5.45
C LYS A 167 -16.53 5.87 6.91
N ILE A 168 -15.87 6.82 7.56
CA ILE A 168 -16.25 7.29 8.89
C ILE A 168 -16.97 8.64 8.68
N ASN A 169 -18.17 8.71 9.21
CA ASN A 169 -18.97 9.94 9.23
C ASN A 169 -18.62 10.77 10.45
#